data_f56738b06b0b05b57ff005f8fa2419b8
#
_entry.id   f56738b06b0b05b57ff005f8fa2419b8
#
_cell.length_a   1.000
_cell.length_b   1.000
_cell.length_c   1.000
_cell.angle_alpha   90.00
_cell.angle_beta   90.00
_cell.angle_gamma   90.00
#
_symmetry.space_group_name_H-M   'P 1'
#
loop_
_entity.id
_entity.type
_entity.pdbx_description
1 polymer ?
#
loop_
_entity_poly.entity_id
_entity_poly.type
_entity_poly.pdbx_seq_one_letter_code
_entity_poly.pdbx_strand_id
1 'polypeptide(L)'
;MRFLGRYRLIVPAAVAKPSPSIGQALGPLGINMSDFCKKFNERTQAIRPNIPIQVLIYTLSNSTYKFALRTPGSQWFLRRIARVPMGSSKPKHEIVGNVTLKEVYHIAKCKSMDPPLIGIPLYVICKRIIGTANAMGIAVTRELLPEFRKRDYTKVSQLDQMKKDIRMQRRSQKRGKR
;
A
#
# COMPACT_ATOMS: atom_id res chain seq x y z
N MET A 1 -14.55 8.94 -27.48
CA MET A 1 -14.74 8.99 -26.01
C MET A 1 -13.63 9.84 -25.41
N ARG A 2 -13.99 10.95 -24.75
CA ARG A 2 -13.02 11.87 -24.14
C ARG A 2 -12.78 11.50 -22.68
N PHE A 3 -11.54 11.44 -22.22
CA PHE A 3 -11.18 11.28 -20.82
C PHE A 3 -11.49 12.56 -20.05
N LEU A 4 -12.25 12.46 -18.95
CA LEU A 4 -12.56 13.60 -18.08
C LEU A 4 -11.61 13.70 -16.88
N GLY A 5 -11.12 12.57 -16.37
CA GLY A 5 -10.23 12.60 -15.22
C GLY A 5 -9.72 11.21 -14.80
N ARG A 6 -8.69 11.24 -13.94
CA ARG A 6 -8.09 10.05 -13.33
C ARG A 6 -8.08 10.20 -11.81
N TYR A 7 -8.70 9.25 -11.13
CA TYR A 7 -8.82 9.23 -9.68
C TYR A 7 -8.13 7.99 -9.11
N ARG A 8 -7.53 8.12 -7.94
CA ARG A 8 -6.87 7.02 -7.24
C ARG A 8 -7.50 6.77 -5.88
N LEU A 9 -7.94 5.54 -5.68
CA LEU A 9 -8.50 5.05 -4.43
C LEU A 9 -7.66 3.91 -3.88
N ILE A 10 -7.76 3.68 -2.58
CA ILE A 10 -7.23 2.49 -1.92
C ILE A 10 -8.42 1.77 -1.30
N VAL A 11 -8.70 0.56 -1.79
CA VAL A 11 -9.86 -0.23 -1.41
C VAL A 11 -9.39 -1.60 -0.92
N PRO A 12 -9.93 -2.15 0.19
CA PRO A 12 -9.60 -3.49 0.64
C PRO A 12 -10.12 -4.53 -0.35
N ALA A 13 -9.26 -5.49 -0.72
CA ALA A 13 -9.58 -6.57 -1.65
C ALA A 13 -10.71 -7.45 -1.11
N ALA A 14 -11.58 -7.94 -2.00
CA ALA A 14 -12.67 -8.90 -1.75
C ALA A 14 -13.72 -8.49 -0.69
N VAL A 15 -13.57 -7.36 -0.01
CA VAL A 15 -14.44 -6.90 1.09
C VAL A 15 -14.81 -5.42 0.91
N ALA A 16 -14.84 -4.93 -0.32
CA ALA A 16 -15.25 -3.56 -0.58
C ALA A 16 -16.74 -3.38 -0.30
N LYS A 17 -17.05 -2.43 0.59
CA LYS A 17 -18.42 -2.01 0.93
C LYS A 17 -18.58 -0.53 0.62
N PRO A 18 -19.78 -0.08 0.28
CA PRO A 18 -20.05 1.35 0.18
C PRO A 18 -19.64 2.04 1.49
N SER A 19 -18.74 3.01 1.38
CA SER A 19 -18.19 3.73 2.53
C SER A 19 -18.11 5.23 2.21
N PRO A 20 -18.13 6.11 3.23
CA PRO A 20 -18.01 7.55 3.00
C PRO A 20 -16.78 7.93 2.17
N SER A 21 -15.66 7.25 2.36
CA SER A 21 -14.42 7.52 1.60
C SER A 21 -14.56 7.17 0.12
N ILE A 22 -15.28 6.11 -0.22
CA ILE A 22 -15.59 5.74 -1.60
C ILE A 22 -16.63 6.73 -2.16
N GLY A 23 -17.62 7.10 -1.35
CA GLY A 23 -18.68 8.05 -1.73
C GLY A 23 -18.14 9.44 -2.07
N GLN A 24 -17.23 9.97 -1.26
CA GLN A 24 -16.57 11.25 -1.52
C GLN A 24 -15.78 11.28 -2.83
N ALA A 25 -15.21 10.13 -3.22
CA ALA A 25 -14.43 10.03 -4.44
C ALA A 25 -15.28 9.74 -5.69
N LEU A 26 -16.34 8.95 -5.59
CA LEU A 26 -17.17 8.52 -6.72
C LEU A 26 -18.41 9.39 -6.92
N GLY A 27 -18.94 10.00 -5.84
CA GLY A 27 -20.14 10.84 -5.89
C GLY A 27 -20.04 11.98 -6.91
N PRO A 28 -18.99 12.83 -6.87
CA PRO A 28 -18.81 13.91 -7.84
C PRO A 28 -18.70 13.44 -9.29
N LEU A 29 -18.39 12.15 -9.50
CA LEU A 29 -18.22 11.53 -10.81
C LEU A 29 -19.50 10.90 -11.36
N GLY A 30 -20.60 10.90 -10.58
CA GLY A 30 -21.85 10.26 -10.95
C GLY A 30 -21.78 8.73 -11.04
N ILE A 31 -20.78 8.10 -10.40
CA ILE A 31 -20.57 6.65 -10.46
C ILE A 31 -21.35 5.97 -9.33
N ASN A 32 -22.11 4.93 -9.66
CA ASN A 32 -22.81 4.13 -8.66
C ASN A 32 -21.81 3.32 -7.81
N MET A 33 -21.78 3.63 -6.50
CA MET A 33 -20.87 2.97 -5.54
C MET A 33 -21.11 1.47 -5.41
N SER A 34 -22.38 1.04 -5.41
CA SER A 34 -22.73 -0.38 -5.23
C SER A 34 -22.26 -1.21 -6.42
N ASP A 35 -22.45 -0.70 -7.63
CA ASP A 35 -21.98 -1.35 -8.86
C ASP A 35 -20.46 -1.43 -8.92
N PHE A 36 -19.78 -0.33 -8.54
CA PHE A 36 -18.32 -0.32 -8.42
C PHE A 36 -17.82 -1.36 -7.43
N CYS A 37 -18.39 -1.45 -6.22
CA CYS A 37 -17.98 -2.40 -5.20
C CYS A 37 -18.19 -3.85 -5.65
N LYS A 38 -19.29 -4.17 -6.32
CA LYS A 38 -19.55 -5.51 -6.88
C LYS A 38 -18.47 -5.89 -7.90
N LYS A 39 -18.28 -5.07 -8.93
CA LYS A 39 -17.26 -5.32 -9.98
C LYS A 39 -15.84 -5.37 -9.44
N PHE A 40 -15.53 -4.58 -8.42
CA PHE A 40 -14.23 -4.61 -7.75
C PHE A 40 -14.02 -5.91 -6.97
N ASN A 41 -15.02 -6.33 -6.18
CA ASN A 41 -14.94 -7.57 -5.41
C ASN A 41 -14.79 -8.79 -6.31
N GLU A 42 -15.55 -8.87 -7.41
CA GLU A 42 -15.42 -9.92 -8.42
C GLU A 42 -13.99 -10.04 -8.97
N ARG A 43 -13.36 -8.91 -9.31
CA ARG A 43 -11.99 -8.89 -9.85
C ARG A 43 -10.91 -9.20 -8.80
N THR A 44 -11.22 -9.04 -7.53
CA THR A 44 -10.25 -9.23 -6.43
C THR A 44 -10.49 -10.49 -5.62
N GLN A 45 -11.40 -11.38 -6.01
CA GLN A 45 -11.72 -12.63 -5.30
C GLN A 45 -10.50 -13.52 -5.09
N ALA A 46 -9.59 -13.60 -6.06
CA ALA A 46 -8.37 -14.40 -5.98
C ALA A 46 -7.32 -13.81 -5.01
N ILE A 47 -7.52 -12.59 -4.52
CA ILE A 47 -6.59 -11.91 -3.63
C ILE A 47 -7.06 -12.11 -2.19
N ARG A 48 -6.13 -12.33 -1.27
CA ARG A 48 -6.47 -12.40 0.17
C ARG A 48 -7.29 -11.18 0.61
N PRO A 49 -8.35 -11.38 1.38
CA PRO A 49 -9.21 -10.29 1.83
C PRO A 49 -8.42 -9.25 2.66
N ASN A 50 -8.92 -8.02 2.68
CA ASN A 50 -8.34 -6.89 3.41
C ASN A 50 -6.95 -6.40 2.94
N ILE A 51 -6.42 -6.90 1.82
CA ILE A 51 -5.22 -6.30 1.22
C ILE A 51 -5.60 -4.96 0.58
N PRO A 52 -4.89 -3.85 0.88
CA PRO A 52 -5.19 -2.52 0.34
C PRO A 52 -4.75 -2.43 -1.13
N ILE A 53 -5.65 -2.68 -2.05
CA ILE A 53 -5.43 -2.55 -3.49
C ILE A 53 -5.57 -1.10 -3.92
N GLN A 54 -4.64 -0.63 -4.75
CA GLN A 54 -4.76 0.67 -5.39
C GLN A 54 -5.61 0.54 -6.64
N VAL A 55 -6.63 1.36 -6.74
CA VAL A 55 -7.53 1.42 -7.91
C VAL A 55 -7.35 2.74 -8.61
N LEU A 56 -7.09 2.70 -9.90
CA LEU A 56 -7.12 3.87 -10.78
C LEU A 56 -8.44 3.86 -11.54
N ILE A 57 -9.24 4.88 -11.34
CA ILE A 57 -10.51 5.05 -12.03
C ILE A 57 -10.34 6.11 -13.10
N TYR A 58 -10.75 5.77 -14.30
CA TYR A 58 -10.75 6.63 -15.47
C TYR A 58 -12.20 6.92 -15.84
N THR A 59 -12.61 8.18 -15.73
CA THR A 59 -13.95 8.62 -16.11
C THR A 59 -14.00 9.02 -17.57
N LEU A 60 -15.09 8.66 -18.21
CA LEU A 60 -15.39 8.93 -19.61
C LEU A 60 -16.58 9.90 -19.71
N SER A 61 -16.72 10.57 -20.86
CA SER A 61 -17.76 11.61 -21.09
C SER A 61 -19.20 11.15 -20.90
N ASN A 62 -19.46 9.83 -20.92
CA ASN A 62 -20.85 9.27 -20.87
C ASN A 62 -21.17 8.70 -19.49
N SER A 63 -20.73 9.30 -18.40
CA SER A 63 -20.89 8.79 -17.03
C SER A 63 -20.41 7.33 -16.86
N THR A 64 -19.66 6.80 -17.83
CA THR A 64 -19.06 5.49 -17.77
C THR A 64 -17.65 5.58 -17.19
N TYR A 65 -17.19 4.50 -16.58
CA TYR A 65 -15.86 4.44 -15.98
C TYR A 65 -15.14 3.14 -16.36
N LYS A 66 -13.83 3.24 -16.45
CA LYS A 66 -12.93 2.08 -16.48
C LYS A 66 -12.04 2.14 -15.26
N PHE A 67 -11.69 0.99 -14.70
CA PHE A 67 -10.75 0.96 -13.58
C PHE A 67 -9.65 -0.08 -13.80
N ALA A 68 -8.44 0.28 -13.38
CA ALA A 68 -7.28 -0.59 -13.36
C ALA A 68 -6.87 -0.88 -11.92
N LEU A 69 -6.56 -2.13 -11.63
CA LEU A 69 -6.07 -2.57 -10.33
C LEU A 69 -4.54 -2.46 -10.33
N ARG A 70 -3.99 -2.06 -9.19
CA ARG A 70 -2.54 -2.02 -8.94
C ARG A 70 -2.25 -2.68 -7.60
N THR A 71 -1.10 -3.29 -7.50
CA THR A 71 -0.65 -3.89 -6.26
C THR A 71 -0.53 -2.85 -5.14
N PRO A 72 -0.52 -3.27 -3.87
CA PRO A 72 -0.28 -2.38 -2.73
C PRO A 72 0.99 -1.55 -2.89
N GLY A 73 1.07 -0.41 -2.21
CA GLY A 73 2.27 0.42 -2.23
C GLY A 73 3.50 -0.31 -1.67
N SER A 74 4.69 -0.03 -2.19
CA SER A 74 5.95 -0.66 -1.74
C SER A 74 6.15 -0.56 -0.23
N GLN A 75 5.73 0.55 0.39
CA GLN A 75 5.76 0.75 1.83
C GLN A 75 4.91 -0.27 2.61
N TRP A 76 3.80 -0.71 2.04
CA TRP A 76 2.95 -1.72 2.67
C TRP A 76 3.67 -3.07 2.72
N PHE A 77 4.28 -3.51 1.60
CA PHE A 77 5.06 -4.73 1.53
C PHE A 77 6.24 -4.70 2.50
N LEU A 78 7.03 -3.63 2.46
CA LEU A 78 8.21 -3.47 3.31
C LEU A 78 7.87 -3.57 4.80
N ARG A 79 6.80 -2.89 5.26
CA ARG A 79 6.35 -2.99 6.66
C ARG A 79 5.91 -4.39 7.03
N ARG A 80 5.21 -5.08 6.14
CA ARG A 80 4.74 -6.46 6.39
C ARG A 80 5.89 -7.45 6.49
N ILE A 81 6.87 -7.32 5.62
CA ILE A 81 8.04 -8.21 5.61
C ILE A 81 8.96 -7.91 6.80
N ALA A 82 9.26 -6.65 7.05
CA ALA A 82 10.08 -6.25 8.19
C ALA A 82 9.36 -6.42 9.56
N ARG A 83 8.06 -6.73 9.57
CA ARG A 83 7.24 -6.85 10.79
C ARG A 83 7.20 -5.59 11.64
N VAL A 84 7.26 -4.43 11.00
CA VAL A 84 7.19 -3.14 11.67
C VAL A 84 5.84 -2.47 11.47
N PRO A 85 5.23 -1.91 12.52
CA PRO A 85 3.93 -1.24 12.41
C PRO A 85 4.04 0.07 11.62
N MET A 86 5.17 0.77 11.73
CA MET A 86 5.40 2.07 11.11
C MET A 86 6.88 2.26 10.78
N GLY A 87 7.18 3.09 9.78
CA GLY A 87 8.56 3.50 9.50
C GLY A 87 9.11 4.45 10.57
N SER A 88 10.43 4.63 10.57
CA SER A 88 11.15 5.53 11.48
C SER A 88 10.62 6.96 11.40
N SER A 89 10.71 7.68 12.51
CA SER A 89 10.49 9.14 12.57
C SER A 89 11.70 9.91 12.06
N LYS A 90 12.90 9.32 12.21
CA LYS A 90 14.18 9.89 11.76
C LYS A 90 14.86 8.93 10.80
N PRO A 91 14.38 8.84 9.52
CA PRO A 91 15.00 7.97 8.52
C PRO A 91 16.48 8.31 8.38
N LYS A 92 17.32 7.31 8.11
CA LYS A 92 18.78 7.36 8.07
C LYS A 92 19.50 7.39 9.43
N HIS A 93 18.90 7.87 10.50
CA HIS A 93 19.48 7.88 11.84
C HIS A 93 19.03 6.66 12.67
N GLU A 94 17.79 6.24 12.48
CA GLU A 94 17.21 5.11 13.22
C GLU A 94 16.79 3.99 12.25
N ILE A 95 17.30 2.79 12.47
CA ILE A 95 16.89 1.59 11.77
C ILE A 95 15.81 0.91 12.60
N VAL A 96 14.59 0.82 12.07
CA VAL A 96 13.44 0.20 12.73
C VAL A 96 13.17 -1.23 12.27
N GLY A 97 13.83 -1.67 11.23
CA GLY A 97 13.66 -3.01 10.68
C GLY A 97 14.68 -3.35 9.62
N ASN A 98 14.75 -4.61 9.27
CA ASN A 98 15.66 -5.12 8.26
C ASN A 98 14.92 -6.01 7.26
N VAL A 99 15.31 -5.93 5.99
CA VAL A 99 14.76 -6.73 4.89
C VAL A 99 15.92 -7.27 4.05
N THR A 100 15.82 -8.50 3.59
CA THR A 100 16.83 -9.12 2.75
C THR A 100 16.66 -8.71 1.28
N LEU A 101 17.75 -8.77 0.49
CA LEU A 101 17.71 -8.55 -0.95
C LEU A 101 16.78 -9.54 -1.68
N LYS A 102 16.68 -10.78 -1.19
CA LYS A 102 15.75 -11.77 -1.74
C LYS A 102 14.29 -11.33 -1.59
N GLU A 103 13.94 -10.80 -0.42
CA GLU A 103 12.60 -10.29 -0.16
C GLU A 103 12.28 -9.05 -1.02
N VAL A 104 13.25 -8.16 -1.20
CA VAL A 104 13.12 -7.00 -2.12
C VAL A 104 12.87 -7.46 -3.55
N TYR A 105 13.57 -8.50 -4.01
CA TYR A 105 13.34 -9.09 -5.33
C TYR A 105 11.92 -9.64 -5.49
N HIS A 106 11.38 -10.34 -4.48
CA HIS A 106 10.01 -10.83 -4.52
C HIS A 106 8.99 -9.69 -4.57
N ILE A 107 9.21 -8.60 -3.81
CA ILE A 107 8.36 -7.40 -3.90
C ILE A 107 8.43 -6.81 -5.32
N ALA A 108 9.63 -6.72 -5.90
CA ALA A 108 9.83 -6.18 -7.24
C ALA A 108 9.09 -7.02 -8.30
N LYS A 109 9.14 -8.36 -8.18
CA LYS A 109 8.39 -9.27 -9.05
C LYS A 109 6.88 -9.06 -8.94
N CYS A 110 6.33 -8.87 -7.74
CA CYS A 110 4.92 -8.51 -7.58
C CYS A 110 4.59 -7.15 -8.18
N LYS A 111 5.48 -6.17 -8.03
CA LYS A 111 5.30 -4.80 -8.54
C LYS A 111 5.43 -4.71 -10.05
N SER A 112 6.20 -5.56 -10.70
CA SER A 112 6.37 -5.57 -12.16
C SER A 112 5.07 -5.85 -12.93
N MET A 113 4.07 -6.45 -12.27
CA MET A 113 2.74 -6.65 -12.86
C MET A 113 1.88 -5.38 -12.91
N ASP A 114 2.29 -4.31 -12.22
CA ASP A 114 1.54 -3.05 -12.24
C ASP A 114 1.65 -2.37 -13.61
N PRO A 115 0.53 -1.86 -14.20
CA PRO A 115 0.54 -1.24 -15.53
C PRO A 115 1.63 -0.19 -15.77
N PRO A 116 1.97 0.72 -14.82
CA PRO A 116 3.00 1.72 -15.05
C PRO A 116 4.44 1.20 -14.90
N LEU A 117 4.63 -0.06 -14.52
CA LEU A 117 5.94 -0.69 -14.37
C LEU A 117 6.20 -1.77 -15.44
N ILE A 118 5.22 -2.03 -16.30
CA ILE A 118 5.38 -2.93 -17.43
C ILE A 118 6.47 -2.39 -18.35
N GLY A 119 7.41 -3.27 -18.74
CA GLY A 119 8.55 -2.90 -19.58
C GLY A 119 9.75 -2.29 -18.83
N ILE A 120 9.64 -2.01 -17.54
CA ILE A 120 10.77 -1.53 -16.75
C ILE A 120 11.59 -2.73 -16.28
N PRO A 121 12.93 -2.73 -16.47
CA PRO A 121 13.78 -3.81 -15.98
C PRO A 121 13.67 -4.02 -14.47
N LEU A 122 13.65 -5.28 -14.04
CA LEU A 122 13.39 -5.64 -12.64
C LEU A 122 14.41 -5.03 -11.66
N TYR A 123 15.68 -4.88 -12.08
CA TYR A 123 16.72 -4.27 -11.25
C TYR A 123 16.42 -2.80 -10.92
N VAL A 124 15.79 -2.05 -11.85
CA VAL A 124 15.37 -0.66 -11.63
C VAL A 124 14.26 -0.61 -10.59
N ILE A 125 13.31 -1.56 -10.65
CA ILE A 125 12.23 -1.67 -9.67
C ILE A 125 12.82 -2.00 -8.29
N CYS A 126 13.79 -2.91 -8.21
CA CYS A 126 14.51 -3.22 -6.97
C CYS A 126 15.19 -1.97 -6.39
N LYS A 127 15.91 -1.19 -7.19
CA LYS A 127 16.54 0.06 -6.74
C LYS A 127 15.52 1.05 -6.17
N ARG A 128 14.36 1.20 -6.80
CA ARG A 128 13.27 2.05 -6.30
C ARG A 128 12.74 1.56 -4.95
N ILE A 129 12.60 0.24 -4.76
CA ILE A 129 12.14 -0.35 -3.50
C ILE A 129 13.19 -0.16 -2.40
N ILE A 130 14.49 -0.32 -2.71
CA ILE A 130 15.59 -0.06 -1.77
C ILE A 130 15.56 1.41 -1.32
N GLY A 131 15.42 2.35 -2.26
CA GLY A 131 15.26 3.77 -1.93
C GLY A 131 14.06 4.04 -1.01
N THR A 132 12.94 3.34 -1.24
CA THR A 132 11.76 3.44 -0.37
C THR A 132 12.03 2.85 1.02
N ALA A 133 12.76 1.73 1.12
CA ALA A 133 13.13 1.11 2.39
C ALA A 133 14.03 2.04 3.21
N ASN A 134 15.05 2.62 2.61
CA ASN A 134 15.94 3.60 3.25
C ASN A 134 15.17 4.83 3.78
N ALA A 135 14.22 5.33 2.98
CA ALA A 135 13.35 6.44 3.40
C ALA A 135 12.39 6.09 4.55
N MET A 136 12.22 4.81 4.85
CA MET A 136 11.40 4.32 5.97
C MET A 136 12.25 3.92 7.20
N GLY A 137 13.57 4.00 7.13
CA GLY A 137 14.46 3.50 8.17
C GLY A 137 14.50 1.96 8.22
N ILE A 138 14.32 1.29 7.08
CA ILE A 138 14.43 -0.17 6.95
C ILE A 138 15.74 -0.46 6.21
N ALA A 139 16.66 -1.15 6.90
CA ALA A 139 17.92 -1.57 6.29
C ALA A 139 17.69 -2.70 5.29
N VAL A 140 18.45 -2.69 4.19
CA VAL A 140 18.43 -3.76 3.19
C VAL A 140 19.80 -4.42 3.15
N THR A 141 19.86 -5.69 3.49
CA THR A 141 21.10 -6.48 3.60
C THR A 141 20.99 -7.79 2.84
N ARG A 142 22.12 -8.48 2.63
CA ARG A 142 22.10 -9.84 2.06
C ARG A 142 21.47 -10.84 3.02
N GLU A 143 21.83 -10.74 4.29
CA GLU A 143 21.29 -11.54 5.38
C GLU A 143 20.67 -10.63 6.43
N LEU A 144 19.76 -11.18 7.24
CA LEU A 144 19.15 -10.40 8.33
C LEU A 144 20.22 -10.07 9.37
N LEU A 145 20.23 -8.81 9.79
CA LEU A 145 21.06 -8.38 10.93
C LEU A 145 20.69 -9.19 12.18
N PRO A 146 21.66 -9.51 13.06
CA PRO A 146 21.44 -10.35 14.25
C PRO A 146 20.28 -9.87 15.12
N GLU A 147 20.13 -8.54 15.27
CA GLU A 147 19.07 -7.87 16.02
C GLU A 147 17.66 -8.16 15.47
N PHE A 148 17.55 -8.38 14.15
CA PHE A 148 16.29 -8.61 13.47
C PHE A 148 16.07 -10.06 13.03
N ARG A 149 16.95 -11.00 13.42
CA ARG A 149 16.77 -12.44 13.09
C ARG A 149 15.52 -13.01 13.74
N LYS A 150 15.24 -12.64 14.98
CA LYS A 150 13.98 -12.98 15.68
C LYS A 150 12.95 -11.87 15.40
N ARG A 151 12.33 -11.94 14.23
CA ARG A 151 11.21 -11.06 13.92
C ARG A 151 9.99 -11.48 14.75
N ASP A 152 9.38 -10.52 15.44
CA ASP A 152 8.14 -10.77 16.15
C ASP A 152 7.06 -11.19 15.15
N TYR A 153 6.62 -12.45 15.27
CA TYR A 153 5.56 -13.01 14.44
C TYR A 153 4.17 -12.53 14.88
N THR A 154 4.04 -11.26 15.24
CA THR A 154 2.76 -10.65 15.57
C THR A 154 1.80 -10.77 14.39
N LYS A 155 0.55 -11.12 14.69
CA LYS A 155 -0.50 -11.22 13.67
C LYS A 155 -0.64 -9.89 12.92
N VAL A 156 -0.88 -9.96 11.63
CA VAL A 156 -1.03 -8.79 10.74
C VAL A 156 -2.06 -7.78 11.28
N SER A 157 -3.14 -8.26 11.88
CA SER A 157 -4.16 -7.43 12.54
C SER A 157 -3.61 -6.60 13.72
N GLN A 158 -2.71 -7.18 14.52
CA GLN A 158 -2.09 -6.49 15.65
C GLN A 158 -1.15 -5.37 15.19
N LEU A 159 -0.41 -5.57 14.09
CA LEU A 159 0.43 -4.52 13.51
C LEU A 159 -0.39 -3.30 13.05
N ASP A 160 -1.60 -3.52 12.55
CA ASP A 160 -2.47 -2.42 12.12
C ASP A 160 -3.10 -1.69 13.33
N GLN A 161 -3.38 -2.39 14.42
CA GLN A 161 -3.80 -1.77 15.69
C GLN A 161 -2.67 -0.93 16.28
N MET A 162 -1.47 -1.51 16.47
CA MET A 162 -0.30 -0.78 16.96
C MET A 162 -0.01 0.48 16.14
N LYS A 163 -0.20 0.41 14.81
CA LYS A 163 -0.05 1.58 13.95
C LYS A 163 -1.08 2.68 14.25
N LYS A 164 -2.32 2.31 14.55
CA LYS A 164 -3.37 3.27 14.93
C LYS A 164 -3.01 3.94 16.26
N ASP A 165 -2.58 3.16 17.24
CA ASP A 165 -2.21 3.65 18.57
C ASP A 165 -1.02 4.62 18.51
N ILE A 166 0.04 4.26 17.78
CA ILE A 166 1.19 5.15 17.54
C ILE A 166 0.75 6.47 16.88
N ARG A 167 -0.18 6.40 15.91
CA ARG A 167 -0.71 7.61 15.28
C ARG A 167 -1.49 8.49 16.25
N MET A 168 -2.29 7.89 17.11
CA MET A 168 -3.06 8.60 18.12
C MET A 168 -2.13 9.28 19.14
N GLN A 169 -1.13 8.56 19.65
CA GLN A 169 -0.12 9.12 20.55
C GLN A 169 0.64 10.29 19.92
N ARG A 170 1.09 10.17 18.68
CA ARG A 170 1.77 11.29 17.98
C ARG A 170 0.86 12.50 17.76
N ARG A 171 -0.47 12.30 17.59
CA ARG A 171 -1.44 13.40 17.48
C ARG A 171 -1.65 14.11 18.82
N SER A 172 -1.78 13.36 19.92
CA SER A 172 -1.93 13.92 21.27
C SER A 172 -0.69 14.73 21.69
N GLN A 173 0.51 14.22 21.43
CA GLN A 173 1.76 14.93 21.70
C GLN A 173 1.90 16.23 20.91
N LYS A 174 1.37 16.29 19.67
CA LYS A 174 1.37 17.55 18.90
C LYS A 174 0.35 18.56 19.39
N ARG A 175 -0.78 18.11 19.97
CA ARG A 175 -1.80 19.00 20.55
C ARG A 175 -1.35 19.58 21.88
N GLY A 176 -0.62 18.83 22.70
CA GLY A 176 -0.07 19.30 23.97
C GLY A 176 1.12 20.25 23.85
N LYS A 177 1.66 20.46 22.65
CA LYS A 177 2.77 21.41 22.38
C LYS A 177 2.33 22.71 21.71
N ARG A 178 1.02 22.91 21.52
CA ARG A 178 0.38 24.16 21.10
C ARG A 178 -0.30 24.82 22.28
#